data_ba8f53829dafc51d9dcfb5c6698f0ed3
#
_entry.id   ba8f53829dafc51d9dcfb5c6698f0ed3
#
_cell.length_a   1.000
_cell.length_b   1.000
_cell.length_c   1.000
_cell.angle_alpha   90.00
_cell.angle_beta   90.00
_cell.angle_gamma   90.00
#
_symmetry.space_group_name_H-M   'P 1'
#
loop_
_entity.id
_entity.type
_entity.pdbx_description
1 polymer ?
#
loop_
_entity_poly.entity_id
_entity_poly.type
_entity_poly.pdbx_seq_one_letter_code
_entity_poly.pdbx_strand_id
1 'polypeptide(L)'
;MDFPALALLEFNSIATGIAAGDAMVKRAPVGRIQAGTVQPGHYLVLVVGEVAAVQEAVQAGKETGQSALRDMVFLPHVHPEVVRALSGGQQARETDALGVVETQTAAAAIHAADAGVKGAEVTLLQLRLADGLGGKGLVMFTGLVADVETAVALGTAVAQSHLLRQAIIPQLHAEMWENVNRHGRFGGHFAWESA
;
A
#
# COMPACT_ATOMS: atom_id res chain seq x y z
N MET A 1 9.54 9.88 14.95
CA MET A 1 8.32 9.66 15.72
C MET A 1 7.66 8.42 15.16
N ASP A 2 7.56 7.37 15.97
CA ASP A 2 6.84 6.15 15.58
C ASP A 2 5.37 6.34 15.92
N PHE A 3 4.55 6.50 14.90
CA PHE A 3 3.11 6.50 15.07
C PHE A 3 2.61 5.05 15.03
N PRO A 4 1.94 4.56 16.08
CA PRO A 4 1.51 3.16 16.15
C PRO A 4 0.40 2.84 15.15
N ALA A 5 -0.49 3.81 14.85
CA ALA A 5 -1.65 3.58 14.00
C ALA A 5 -1.55 4.29 12.66
N LEU A 6 -2.09 3.61 11.63
CA LEU A 6 -2.25 4.12 10.28
C LEU A 6 -3.67 3.82 9.79
N ALA A 7 -4.28 4.76 9.07
CA ALA A 7 -5.47 4.50 8.29
C ALA A 7 -5.38 5.15 6.91
N LEU A 8 -5.94 4.48 5.90
CA LEU A 8 -6.18 5.03 4.57
C LEU A 8 -7.67 4.90 4.25
N LEU A 9 -8.26 6.00 3.79
CA LEU A 9 -9.59 6.04 3.21
C LEU A 9 -9.48 6.40 1.73
N GLU A 10 -10.17 5.63 0.89
CA GLU A 10 -10.20 5.81 -0.56
C GLU A 10 -11.61 6.21 -1.00
N PHE A 11 -11.72 7.33 -1.71
CA PHE A 11 -13.00 7.88 -2.17
C PHE A 11 -13.07 7.91 -3.70
N ASN A 12 -14.23 7.57 -4.26
CA ASN A 12 -14.53 7.68 -5.68
C ASN A 12 -14.98 9.10 -6.10
N SER A 13 -15.00 10.06 -5.15
CA SER A 13 -15.31 11.48 -5.37
C SER A 13 -14.23 12.34 -4.71
N ILE A 14 -13.57 13.18 -5.52
CA ILE A 14 -12.52 14.10 -5.04
C ILE A 14 -13.13 15.11 -4.08
N ALA A 15 -14.27 15.72 -4.42
CA ALA A 15 -14.91 16.72 -3.57
C ALA A 15 -15.30 16.17 -2.19
N THR A 16 -15.90 14.96 -2.18
CA THR A 16 -16.26 14.27 -0.92
C THR A 16 -15.02 13.85 -0.15
N GLY A 17 -13.97 13.37 -0.83
CA GLY A 17 -12.70 13.01 -0.19
C GLY A 17 -12.02 14.20 0.49
N ILE A 18 -12.04 15.39 -0.13
CA ILE A 18 -11.53 16.62 0.49
C ILE A 18 -12.34 16.97 1.75
N ALA A 19 -13.69 16.93 1.66
CA ALA A 19 -14.55 17.20 2.82
C ALA A 19 -14.34 16.18 3.94
N ALA A 20 -14.18 14.90 3.62
CA ALA A 20 -13.89 13.85 4.58
C ALA A 20 -12.53 14.08 5.26
N GLY A 21 -11.48 14.41 4.51
CA GLY A 21 -10.16 14.73 5.06
C GLY A 21 -10.20 15.91 6.04
N ASP A 22 -10.93 16.97 5.70
CA ASP A 22 -11.14 18.13 6.60
C ASP A 22 -11.88 17.72 7.89
N ALA A 23 -12.94 16.91 7.77
CA ALA A 23 -13.68 16.41 8.92
C ALA A 23 -12.81 15.52 9.84
N MET A 24 -11.93 14.69 9.25
CA MET A 24 -11.01 13.83 9.99
C MET A 24 -10.07 14.62 10.90
N VAL A 25 -9.40 15.66 10.37
CA VAL A 25 -8.44 16.45 11.15
C VAL A 25 -9.12 17.39 12.14
N LYS A 26 -10.37 17.78 11.90
CA LYS A 26 -11.17 18.56 12.85
C LYS A 26 -11.68 17.72 14.02
N ARG A 27 -11.90 16.41 13.82
CA ARG A 27 -12.42 15.51 14.84
C ARG A 27 -11.35 15.14 15.88
N ALA A 28 -10.10 14.88 15.45
CA ALA A 28 -9.08 14.38 16.35
C ALA A 28 -7.68 14.90 15.96
N PRO A 29 -6.79 15.10 16.94
CA PRO A 29 -5.43 15.54 16.71
C PRO A 29 -4.56 14.38 16.17
N VAL A 30 -4.69 14.06 14.88
CA VAL A 30 -3.84 13.07 14.23
C VAL A 30 -2.40 13.55 14.14
N GLY A 31 -1.42 12.62 14.16
CA GLY A 31 -0.01 12.96 14.10
C GLY A 31 0.41 13.53 12.75
N ARG A 32 -0.12 12.95 11.65
CA ARG A 32 0.11 13.41 10.27
C ARG A 32 -1.09 13.04 9.40
N ILE A 33 -1.36 13.90 8.42
CA ILE A 33 -2.28 13.59 7.30
C ILE A 33 -1.58 13.84 5.97
N GLN A 34 -1.83 12.96 5.00
CA GLN A 34 -1.47 13.14 3.60
C GLN A 34 -2.69 12.81 2.76
N ALA A 35 -3.07 13.71 1.86
CA ALA A 35 -4.23 13.51 1.02
C ALA A 35 -3.98 14.03 -0.39
N GLY A 36 -4.62 13.42 -1.39
CA GLY A 36 -4.44 13.82 -2.77
C GLY A 36 -5.25 12.99 -3.76
N THR A 37 -5.30 13.54 -4.97
CA THR A 37 -5.92 12.86 -6.11
C THR A 37 -5.01 11.75 -6.64
N VAL A 38 -5.62 10.65 -7.06
CA VAL A 38 -4.95 9.54 -7.74
C VAL A 38 -5.78 9.09 -8.93
N GLN A 39 -5.13 8.39 -9.88
CA GLN A 39 -5.85 7.76 -10.98
C GLN A 39 -6.78 6.64 -10.47
N PRO A 40 -7.97 6.42 -11.13
CA PRO A 40 -8.55 7.14 -12.26
C PRO A 40 -9.55 8.25 -11.84
N GLY A 41 -9.22 9.10 -10.90
CA GLY A 41 -10.10 10.16 -10.40
C GLY A 41 -10.61 9.89 -8.98
N HIS A 42 -9.86 9.11 -8.21
CA HIS A 42 -10.10 8.89 -6.79
C HIS A 42 -9.35 9.90 -5.91
N TYR A 43 -9.73 9.94 -4.64
CA TYR A 43 -9.05 10.73 -3.62
C TYR A 43 -8.67 9.85 -2.44
N LEU A 44 -7.39 9.90 -2.07
CA LEU A 44 -6.86 9.16 -0.92
C LEU A 44 -6.66 10.11 0.25
N VAL A 45 -6.98 9.65 1.46
CA VAL A 45 -6.67 10.31 2.73
C VAL A 45 -5.96 9.31 3.63
N LEU A 46 -4.68 9.52 3.85
CA LEU A 46 -3.83 8.75 4.76
C LEU A 46 -3.64 9.53 6.05
N VAL A 47 -3.88 8.91 7.19
CA VAL A 47 -3.61 9.47 8.51
C VAL A 47 -2.77 8.52 9.33
N VAL A 48 -1.86 9.07 10.14
CA VAL A 48 -1.08 8.32 11.13
C VAL A 48 -1.10 9.06 12.47
N GLY A 49 -0.98 8.33 13.58
CA GLY A 49 -1.01 8.92 14.91
C GLY A 49 -1.26 7.91 16.01
N GLU A 50 -1.69 8.40 17.15
CA GLU A 50 -2.16 7.56 18.24
C GLU A 50 -3.45 6.82 17.87
N VAL A 51 -3.59 5.58 18.35
CA VAL A 51 -4.68 4.67 17.96
C VAL A 51 -6.06 5.32 18.12
N ALA A 52 -6.34 5.93 19.27
CA ALA A 52 -7.63 6.56 19.53
C ALA A 52 -7.89 7.75 18.59
N ALA A 53 -6.89 8.60 18.35
CA ALA A 53 -7.03 9.75 17.45
C ALA A 53 -7.29 9.33 16.02
N VAL A 54 -6.55 8.32 15.51
CA VAL A 54 -6.76 7.77 14.15
C VAL A 54 -8.13 7.12 14.04
N GLN A 55 -8.59 6.39 15.07
CA GLN A 55 -9.91 5.75 15.08
C GLN A 55 -11.05 6.80 15.00
N GLU A 56 -10.98 7.87 15.80
CA GLU A 56 -11.95 8.98 15.75
C GLU A 56 -11.93 9.70 14.39
N ALA A 57 -10.74 9.94 13.82
CA ALA A 57 -10.60 10.52 12.49
C ALA A 57 -11.23 9.63 11.42
N VAL A 58 -10.98 8.33 11.45
CA VAL A 58 -11.60 7.35 10.52
C VAL A 58 -13.12 7.39 10.62
N GLN A 59 -13.67 7.47 11.83
CA GLN A 59 -15.12 7.55 12.02
C GLN A 59 -15.71 8.80 11.35
N ALA A 60 -15.08 9.97 11.54
CA ALA A 60 -15.50 11.22 10.89
C ALA A 60 -15.40 11.14 9.36
N GLY A 61 -14.32 10.52 8.85
CA GLY A 61 -14.14 10.29 7.41
C GLY A 61 -15.22 9.41 6.80
N LYS A 62 -15.63 8.34 7.50
CA LYS A 62 -16.72 7.45 7.08
C LYS A 62 -18.08 8.17 7.08
N GLU A 63 -18.38 8.92 8.15
CA GLU A 63 -19.62 9.69 8.29
C GLU A 63 -19.77 10.72 7.18
N THR A 64 -18.69 11.41 6.82
CA THR A 64 -18.69 12.42 5.75
C THR A 64 -18.64 11.77 4.36
N GLY A 65 -17.86 10.69 4.21
CA GLY A 65 -17.64 10.00 2.92
C GLY A 65 -18.84 9.24 2.41
N GLN A 66 -19.63 8.64 3.32
CA GLN A 66 -20.85 7.87 3.00
C GLN A 66 -20.70 6.98 1.74
N SER A 67 -21.55 7.15 0.76
CA SER A 67 -21.57 6.36 -0.47
C SER A 67 -20.37 6.62 -1.41
N ALA A 68 -19.61 7.68 -1.18
CA ALA A 68 -18.37 7.94 -1.92
C ALA A 68 -17.15 7.22 -1.36
N LEU A 69 -17.24 6.67 -0.15
CA LEU A 69 -16.18 5.82 0.41
C LEU A 69 -16.15 4.50 -0.36
N ARG A 70 -15.05 4.26 -1.07
CA ARG A 70 -14.82 3.07 -1.89
C ARG A 70 -14.24 1.93 -1.08
N ASP A 71 -13.23 2.21 -0.26
CA ASP A 71 -12.55 1.25 0.58
C ASP A 71 -11.79 1.96 1.70
N MET A 72 -11.41 1.22 2.72
CA MET A 72 -10.61 1.74 3.82
C MET A 72 -9.82 0.65 4.54
N VAL A 73 -8.70 1.03 5.12
CA VAL A 73 -7.95 0.21 6.07
C VAL A 73 -7.65 1.02 7.33
N PHE A 74 -7.74 0.36 8.48
CA PHE A 74 -7.30 0.90 9.77
C PHE A 74 -6.42 -0.15 10.46
N LEU A 75 -5.18 0.23 10.72
CA LEU A 75 -4.16 -0.60 11.36
C LEU A 75 -3.78 0.06 12.69
N PRO A 76 -4.28 -0.43 13.82
CA PRO A 76 -3.96 0.15 15.13
C PRO A 76 -2.49 -0.04 15.54
N HIS A 77 -1.82 -1.03 14.95
CA HIS A 77 -0.40 -1.33 15.13
C HIS A 77 0.21 -1.66 13.77
N VAL A 78 0.49 -0.62 12.97
CA VAL A 78 1.10 -0.79 11.65
C VAL A 78 2.55 -1.27 11.77
N HIS A 79 2.95 -2.23 10.92
CA HIS A 79 4.33 -2.70 10.89
C HIS A 79 5.27 -1.60 10.35
N PRO A 80 6.47 -1.38 10.95
CA PRO A 80 7.41 -0.35 10.51
C PRO A 80 7.83 -0.44 9.03
N GLU A 81 7.88 -1.65 8.47
CA GLU A 81 8.17 -1.85 7.04
C GLU A 81 7.12 -1.24 6.12
N VAL A 82 5.84 -1.28 6.51
CA VAL A 82 4.76 -0.64 5.73
C VAL A 82 4.98 0.87 5.67
N VAL A 83 5.31 1.48 6.80
CA VAL A 83 5.61 2.94 6.88
C VAL A 83 6.83 3.29 6.02
N ARG A 84 7.89 2.48 6.06
CA ARG A 84 9.09 2.67 5.23
C ARG A 84 8.78 2.53 3.74
N ALA A 85 8.01 1.51 3.35
CA ALA A 85 7.67 1.26 1.96
C ALA A 85 6.82 2.39 1.35
N LEU A 86 5.93 3.00 2.13
CA LEU A 86 5.17 4.19 1.73
C LEU A 86 6.07 5.40 1.47
N SER A 87 7.27 5.42 2.06
CA SER A 87 8.26 6.50 1.91
C SER A 87 9.29 6.26 0.80
N GLY A 88 9.34 5.11 0.14
CA GLY A 88 10.29 4.90 -0.95
C GLY A 88 10.75 3.48 -1.27
N GLY A 89 10.31 2.47 -0.53
CA GLY A 89 10.66 1.06 -0.80
C GLY A 89 12.09 0.66 -0.39
N GLN A 90 12.43 -0.59 -0.65
CA GLN A 90 13.75 -1.20 -0.37
C GLN A 90 14.30 -1.87 -1.63
N GLN A 91 15.60 -2.15 -1.65
CA GLN A 91 16.22 -2.94 -2.74
C GLN A 91 16.28 -4.42 -2.34
N ALA A 92 15.92 -5.30 -3.27
CA ALA A 92 16.02 -6.73 -3.11
C ALA A 92 17.42 -7.26 -3.47
N ARG A 93 17.73 -8.44 -2.95
CA ARG A 93 18.89 -9.23 -3.38
C ARG A 93 18.50 -10.13 -4.56
N GLU A 94 19.42 -10.34 -5.50
CA GLU A 94 19.17 -11.13 -6.72
C GLU A 94 18.85 -12.62 -6.47
N THR A 95 19.15 -13.13 -5.28
CA THR A 95 18.96 -14.56 -4.92
C THR A 95 17.64 -14.86 -4.24
N ASP A 96 16.85 -13.83 -3.95
CA ASP A 96 15.63 -13.97 -3.17
C ASP A 96 14.42 -14.28 -4.08
N ALA A 97 13.42 -14.97 -3.53
CA ALA A 97 12.14 -15.14 -4.19
C ALA A 97 11.37 -13.82 -4.25
N LEU A 98 10.52 -13.65 -5.25
CA LEU A 98 9.61 -12.52 -5.39
C LEU A 98 8.15 -12.97 -5.23
N GLY A 99 7.44 -12.38 -4.28
CA GLY A 99 6.00 -12.46 -4.13
C GLY A 99 5.33 -11.17 -4.59
N VAL A 100 4.28 -11.26 -5.39
CA VAL A 100 3.53 -10.12 -5.91
C VAL A 100 2.07 -10.28 -5.58
N VAL A 101 1.45 -9.22 -5.04
CA VAL A 101 -0.01 -9.15 -4.80
C VAL A 101 -0.54 -7.87 -5.44
N GLU A 102 -1.48 -8.02 -6.37
CA GLU A 102 -2.24 -6.91 -6.96
C GLU A 102 -3.63 -6.82 -6.33
N THR A 103 -4.04 -5.61 -5.97
CA THR A 103 -5.36 -5.33 -5.39
C THR A 103 -6.13 -4.28 -6.19
N GLN A 104 -7.45 -4.28 -6.06
CA GLN A 104 -8.32 -3.29 -6.70
C GLN A 104 -8.22 -1.90 -6.06
N THR A 105 -7.78 -1.83 -4.78
CA THR A 105 -7.78 -0.62 -3.97
C THR A 105 -6.43 -0.43 -3.28
N ALA A 106 -6.09 0.83 -3.00
CA ALA A 106 -4.91 1.18 -2.22
C ALA A 106 -5.01 0.70 -0.77
N ALA A 107 -6.20 0.75 -0.19
CA ALA A 107 -6.46 0.29 1.18
C ALA A 107 -6.19 -1.22 1.33
N ALA A 108 -6.68 -2.04 0.40
CA ALA A 108 -6.42 -3.48 0.39
C ALA A 108 -4.93 -3.80 0.22
N ALA A 109 -4.17 -3.02 -0.55
CA ALA A 109 -2.72 -3.19 -0.68
C ALA A 109 -1.99 -2.94 0.64
N ILE A 110 -2.33 -1.88 1.36
CA ILE A 110 -1.75 -1.61 2.69
C ILE A 110 -2.07 -2.75 3.66
N HIS A 111 -3.31 -3.25 3.66
CA HIS A 111 -3.73 -4.36 4.52
C HIS A 111 -2.94 -5.64 4.18
N ALA A 112 -2.82 -5.96 2.89
CA ALA A 112 -2.05 -7.12 2.43
C ALA A 112 -0.56 -7.01 2.80
N ALA A 113 0.03 -5.82 2.65
CA ALA A 113 1.43 -5.58 3.02
C ALA A 113 1.65 -5.79 4.52
N ASP A 114 0.80 -5.22 5.36
CA ASP A 114 0.90 -5.34 6.82
C ASP A 114 0.73 -6.78 7.30
N ALA A 115 -0.25 -7.50 6.76
CA ALA A 115 -0.46 -8.92 7.08
C ALA A 115 0.74 -9.79 6.69
N GLY A 116 1.31 -9.57 5.50
CA GLY A 116 2.45 -10.34 5.01
C GLY A 116 3.69 -10.16 5.88
N VAL A 117 4.10 -8.92 6.18
CA VAL A 117 5.29 -8.64 6.99
C VAL A 117 5.14 -8.95 8.48
N LYS A 118 3.91 -9.07 8.98
CA LYS A 118 3.64 -9.52 10.36
C LYS A 118 3.68 -11.04 10.51
N GLY A 119 3.40 -11.77 9.45
CA GLY A 119 3.25 -13.22 9.51
C GLY A 119 4.39 -14.02 8.93
N ALA A 120 5.38 -13.39 8.26
CA ALA A 120 6.50 -14.07 7.63
C ALA A 120 7.77 -13.21 7.68
N GLU A 121 8.92 -13.86 7.59
CA GLU A 121 10.24 -13.20 7.63
C GLU A 121 10.63 -12.72 6.21
N VAL A 122 9.92 -11.69 5.73
CA VAL A 122 10.10 -11.10 4.41
C VAL A 122 10.47 -9.63 4.47
N THR A 123 11.08 -9.13 3.41
CA THR A 123 11.26 -7.69 3.17
C THR A 123 10.14 -7.18 2.27
N LEU A 124 9.49 -6.09 2.66
CA LEU A 124 8.51 -5.40 1.82
C LEU A 124 9.26 -4.54 0.80
N LEU A 125 9.46 -5.09 -0.40
CA LEU A 125 10.24 -4.47 -1.47
C LEU A 125 9.55 -3.22 -2.03
N GLN A 126 8.27 -3.32 -2.34
CA GLN A 126 7.47 -2.21 -2.86
C GLN A 126 6.04 -2.25 -2.31
N LEU A 127 5.52 -1.07 -2.02
CA LEU A 127 4.10 -0.83 -1.77
C LEU A 127 3.68 0.40 -2.60
N ARG A 128 2.94 0.17 -3.67
CA ARG A 128 2.50 1.24 -4.57
C ARG A 128 1.00 1.39 -4.51
N LEU A 129 0.57 2.63 -4.37
CA LEU A 129 -0.83 2.97 -4.16
C LEU A 129 -1.36 3.77 -5.36
N ALA A 130 -2.32 3.20 -6.06
CA ALA A 130 -3.19 3.81 -7.06
C ALA A 130 -2.50 4.57 -8.20
N ASP A 131 -1.63 5.54 -7.90
CA ASP A 131 -1.06 6.45 -8.90
C ASP A 131 -0.12 5.75 -9.88
N GLY A 132 -0.34 5.96 -11.18
CA GLY A 132 0.35 5.26 -12.26
C GLY A 132 -0.03 3.77 -12.40
N LEU A 133 -1.02 3.28 -11.65
CA LEU A 133 -1.51 1.89 -11.68
C LEU A 133 -3.00 1.78 -12.05
N GLY A 134 -3.62 2.87 -12.50
CA GLY A 134 -5.06 2.88 -12.80
C GLY A 134 -5.94 2.63 -11.58
N GLY A 135 -5.51 3.07 -10.40
CA GLY A 135 -6.25 2.89 -9.15
C GLY A 135 -6.00 1.57 -8.42
N LYS A 136 -5.14 0.70 -8.95
CA LYS A 136 -4.76 -0.57 -8.30
C LYS A 136 -3.76 -0.35 -7.18
N GLY A 137 -3.70 -1.29 -6.23
CA GLY A 137 -2.59 -1.44 -5.30
C GLY A 137 -1.63 -2.53 -5.75
N LEU A 138 -0.35 -2.38 -5.44
CA LEU A 138 0.70 -3.34 -5.73
C LEU A 138 1.59 -3.53 -4.50
N VAL A 139 1.74 -4.78 -4.09
CA VAL A 139 2.63 -5.20 -2.99
C VAL A 139 3.65 -6.18 -3.54
N MET A 140 4.91 -5.99 -3.20
CA MET A 140 5.99 -6.92 -3.54
C MET A 140 6.76 -7.31 -2.28
N PHE A 141 6.85 -8.61 -2.03
CA PHE A 141 7.65 -9.21 -0.95
C PHE A 141 8.86 -9.91 -1.52
N THR A 142 9.97 -9.93 -0.77
CA THR A 142 11.17 -10.70 -1.10
C THR A 142 11.75 -11.38 0.14
N GLY A 143 12.36 -12.55 -0.05
CA GLY A 143 12.92 -13.37 1.01
C GLY A 143 13.04 -14.83 0.58
N LEU A 144 13.13 -15.74 1.55
CA LEU A 144 13.12 -17.16 1.27
C LEU A 144 11.77 -17.59 0.68
N VAL A 145 11.79 -18.59 -0.22
CA VAL A 145 10.55 -19.04 -0.93
C VAL A 145 9.41 -19.32 0.03
N ALA A 146 9.65 -20.07 1.11
CA ALA A 146 8.61 -20.45 2.07
C ALA A 146 8.01 -19.24 2.82
N ASP A 147 8.85 -18.24 3.14
CA ASP A 147 8.41 -17.01 3.79
C ASP A 147 7.60 -16.14 2.82
N VAL A 148 8.05 -16.04 1.55
CA VAL A 148 7.32 -15.33 0.51
C VAL A 148 5.97 -15.98 0.23
N GLU A 149 5.89 -17.32 0.17
CA GLU A 149 4.63 -18.05 0.04
C GLU A 149 3.68 -17.73 1.20
N THR A 150 4.19 -17.72 2.43
CA THR A 150 3.43 -17.39 3.64
C THR A 150 2.94 -15.93 3.61
N ALA A 151 3.81 -14.99 3.28
CA ALA A 151 3.45 -13.57 3.20
C ALA A 151 2.37 -13.30 2.15
N VAL A 152 2.51 -13.90 0.96
CA VAL A 152 1.52 -13.79 -0.12
C VAL A 152 0.18 -14.41 0.30
N ALA A 153 0.20 -15.60 0.92
CA ALA A 153 -1.02 -16.24 1.41
C ALA A 153 -1.77 -15.39 2.45
N LEU A 154 -1.05 -14.82 3.42
CA LEU A 154 -1.63 -13.92 4.43
C LEU A 154 -2.15 -12.63 3.81
N GLY A 155 -1.37 -12.00 2.93
CA GLY A 155 -1.78 -10.77 2.24
C GLY A 155 -3.02 -10.96 1.38
N THR A 156 -3.12 -12.07 0.65
CA THR A 156 -4.30 -12.38 -0.18
C THR A 156 -5.52 -12.74 0.64
N ALA A 157 -5.34 -13.42 1.78
CA ALA A 157 -6.44 -13.75 2.69
C ALA A 157 -7.14 -12.49 3.24
N VAL A 158 -6.40 -11.40 3.53
CA VAL A 158 -6.99 -10.16 4.02
C VAL A 158 -7.50 -9.26 2.88
N ALA A 159 -6.93 -9.36 1.67
CA ALA A 159 -7.39 -8.62 0.50
C ALA A 159 -8.77 -9.07 0.00
N GLN A 160 -9.11 -10.34 0.18
CA GLN A 160 -10.43 -10.93 -0.12
C GLN A 160 -11.01 -10.53 -1.50
N SER A 161 -12.16 -9.85 -1.50
CA SER A 161 -12.84 -9.40 -2.72
C SER A 161 -12.07 -8.35 -3.53
N HIS A 162 -11.09 -7.70 -2.92
CA HIS A 162 -10.22 -6.71 -3.58
C HIS A 162 -8.96 -7.33 -4.21
N LEU A 163 -8.71 -8.61 -4.04
CA LEU A 163 -7.61 -9.31 -4.71
C LEU A 163 -7.85 -9.37 -6.22
N LEU A 164 -6.88 -8.92 -7.01
CA LEU A 164 -6.90 -9.06 -8.47
C LEU A 164 -6.09 -10.27 -8.92
N ARG A 165 -4.83 -10.32 -8.52
CA ARG A 165 -3.89 -11.39 -8.89
C ARG A 165 -2.79 -11.51 -7.85
N GLN A 166 -2.17 -12.68 -7.83
CA GLN A 166 -0.93 -12.94 -7.10
C GLN A 166 0.03 -13.75 -7.98
N ALA A 167 1.33 -13.62 -7.69
CA ALA A 167 2.37 -14.45 -8.28
C ALA A 167 3.47 -14.71 -7.25
N ILE A 168 4.07 -15.89 -7.31
CA ILE A 168 5.27 -16.25 -6.54
C ILE A 168 6.29 -16.73 -7.56
N ILE A 169 7.47 -16.14 -7.54
CA ILE A 169 8.57 -16.44 -8.46
C ILE A 169 9.75 -16.85 -7.58
N PRO A 170 10.02 -18.16 -7.43
CA PRO A 170 11.05 -18.65 -6.53
C PRO A 170 12.46 -18.20 -6.90
N GLN A 171 12.70 -17.94 -8.18
CA GLN A 171 13.98 -17.46 -8.69
C GLN A 171 13.74 -16.53 -9.86
N LEU A 172 13.69 -15.23 -9.61
CA LEU A 172 13.54 -14.23 -10.65
C LEU A 172 14.87 -14.06 -11.40
N HIS A 173 14.80 -13.96 -12.73
CA HIS A 173 15.99 -13.74 -13.57
C HIS A 173 16.65 -12.39 -13.23
N ALA A 174 18.00 -12.34 -13.25
CA ALA A 174 18.77 -11.15 -12.86
C ALA A 174 18.34 -9.88 -13.59
N GLU A 175 18.13 -9.95 -14.92
CA GLU A 175 17.65 -8.80 -15.70
C GLU A 175 16.27 -8.30 -15.25
N MET A 176 15.40 -9.22 -14.80
CA MET A 176 14.10 -8.84 -14.24
C MET A 176 14.23 -8.21 -12.85
N TRP A 177 15.19 -8.66 -12.04
CA TRP A 177 15.50 -8.00 -10.76
C TRP A 177 15.92 -6.55 -10.95
N GLU A 178 16.74 -6.24 -11.93
CA GLU A 178 17.10 -4.86 -12.27
C GLU A 178 15.87 -4.01 -12.60
N ASN A 179 14.94 -4.55 -13.38
CA ASN A 179 13.71 -3.83 -13.73
C ASN A 179 12.78 -3.62 -12.53
N VAL A 180 12.62 -4.64 -11.69
CA VAL A 180 11.79 -4.56 -10.48
C VAL A 180 12.36 -3.54 -9.49
N ASN A 181 13.69 -3.52 -9.29
CA ASN A 181 14.37 -2.59 -8.38
C ASN A 181 14.36 -1.13 -8.86
N ARG A 182 14.18 -0.86 -10.16
CA ARG A 182 14.15 0.48 -10.76
C ARG A 182 12.81 1.21 -10.67
N HIS A 183 11.98 0.93 -9.70
CA HIS A 183 10.65 1.54 -9.51
C HIS A 183 9.61 1.25 -10.60
N GLY A 184 9.84 0.28 -11.47
CA GLY A 184 8.84 -0.40 -12.32
C GLY A 184 7.98 0.48 -13.23
N ARG A 185 8.37 1.72 -13.54
CA ARG A 185 7.67 2.52 -14.56
C ARG A 185 8.25 2.24 -15.93
N PHE A 186 7.44 1.67 -16.83
CA PHE A 186 7.82 1.44 -18.21
C PHE A 186 8.16 2.77 -18.91
N GLY A 187 9.27 2.82 -19.63
CA GLY A 187 9.68 3.99 -20.42
C GLY A 187 10.51 5.03 -19.68
N GLY A 188 10.84 4.82 -18.39
CA GLY A 188 11.69 5.77 -17.66
C GLY A 188 13.17 5.79 -18.10
N HIS A 189 13.69 4.71 -18.69
CA HIS A 189 15.11 4.57 -19.02
C HIS A 189 15.35 3.53 -20.13
N PHE A 190 14.81 3.77 -21.32
CA PHE A 190 15.32 3.06 -22.49
C PHE A 190 16.62 3.70 -22.95
N ALA A 191 17.76 3.18 -22.51
CA ALA A 191 19.04 3.46 -23.15
C ALA A 191 19.22 2.47 -24.31
N TRP A 192 18.65 2.80 -25.47
CA TRP A 192 18.97 2.10 -26.73
C TRP A 192 20.31 2.57 -27.29
N GLU A 193 20.97 3.54 -26.67
CA GLU A 193 22.24 4.13 -27.10
C GLU A 193 23.37 3.60 -26.23
N SER A 194 23.93 2.51 -26.64
CA SER A 194 25.37 2.16 -26.55
C SER A 194 25.54 0.68 -26.91
N ALA A 195 25.56 0.42 -28.19
CA ALA A 195 26.27 -0.71 -28.76
C ALA A 195 27.36 -0.17 -29.68
#